data_060b0ff27e3b58d53d3dc0f68acce466
#
_entry.id   060b0ff27e3b58d53d3dc0f68acce466
#
_cell.length_a   1.000
_cell.length_b   1.000
_cell.length_c   1.000
_cell.angle_alpha   90.00
_cell.angle_beta   90.00
_cell.angle_gamma   90.00
#
_symmetry.space_group_name_H-M   'P 1'
#
loop_
_entity.id
_entity.type
_entity.pdbx_description
1 polymer ?
#
loop_
_entity_poly.entity_id
_entity_poly.type
_entity_poly.pdbx_seq_one_letter_code
_entity_poly.pdbx_strand_id
1 'polypeptide(L)'
;ERCKESNFEAMAVTVDTAVGGNRERDLYTGFTIPMKLKLNSVLSFMLHPKWAVDYFTKPKWELSNLKDHINEGTTVMTTIGDYFTEMLDNSMSWKDVENINKEWGRQFAIKGVMSVDDAKKAVDVGASAIMVSNHGGRQLDGSRSPFDQLAEIVDAVGDKIDVICEGGIRRGTHVLKALSLGAKACS
;
A
#
# COMPACT_ATOMS: atom_id res chain seq x y z
N GLU A 1 -15.05 -6.73 10.39
CA GLU A 1 -15.61 -6.64 11.78
C GLU A 1 -14.78 -5.72 12.65
N ARG A 2 -13.50 -5.97 12.96
CA ARG A 2 -12.62 -5.14 13.81
C ARG A 2 -12.65 -3.66 13.45
N CYS A 3 -12.63 -3.30 12.16
CA CYS A 3 -12.70 -1.91 11.72
C CYS A 3 -14.06 -1.25 12.07
N LYS A 4 -15.16 -2.01 11.99
CA LYS A 4 -16.48 -1.52 12.38
C LYS A 4 -16.59 -1.32 13.89
N GLU A 5 -16.09 -2.26 14.67
CA GLU A 5 -16.04 -2.20 16.14
C GLU A 5 -15.19 -1.03 16.63
N SER A 6 -14.12 -0.72 15.92
CA SER A 6 -13.24 0.43 16.18
C SER A 6 -13.78 1.75 15.63
N ASN A 7 -14.97 1.78 15.08
CA ASN A 7 -15.65 2.96 14.52
C ASN A 7 -14.86 3.70 13.43
N PHE A 8 -14.13 2.99 12.58
CA PHE A 8 -13.53 3.60 11.40
C PHE A 8 -14.62 4.13 10.46
N GLU A 9 -14.44 5.33 9.94
CA GLU A 9 -15.40 5.99 9.04
C GLU A 9 -15.26 5.49 7.60
N ALA A 10 -14.02 5.20 7.18
CA ALA A 10 -13.72 4.77 5.82
C ALA A 10 -12.79 3.55 5.82
N MET A 11 -12.87 2.76 4.75
CA MET A 11 -11.96 1.64 4.47
C MET A 11 -11.33 1.83 3.09
N ALA A 12 -10.04 1.57 2.98
CA ALA A 12 -9.36 1.47 1.69
C ALA A 12 -8.87 0.04 1.46
N VAL A 13 -9.26 -0.55 0.33
CA VAL A 13 -8.76 -1.86 -0.11
C VAL A 13 -7.71 -1.66 -1.18
N THR A 14 -6.52 -2.24 -0.95
CA THR A 14 -5.39 -2.18 -1.86
C THR A 14 -5.47 -3.35 -2.85
N VAL A 15 -5.48 -3.06 -4.15
CA VAL A 15 -5.68 -4.07 -5.21
C VAL A 15 -4.47 -4.27 -6.12
N ASP A 16 -3.42 -3.48 -5.97
CA ASP A 16 -2.20 -3.53 -6.78
C ASP A 16 -1.09 -4.42 -6.18
N THR A 17 -1.43 -5.26 -5.20
CA THR A 17 -0.50 -6.12 -4.46
C THR A 17 -0.75 -7.61 -4.70
N ALA A 18 -1.25 -7.99 -5.87
CA ALA A 18 -1.52 -9.40 -6.20
C ALA A 18 -0.27 -10.29 -6.12
N VAL A 19 0.91 -9.73 -6.37
CA VAL A 19 2.21 -10.39 -6.20
C VAL A 19 3.17 -9.46 -5.47
N GLY A 20 4.14 -10.03 -4.75
CA GLY A 20 5.19 -9.25 -4.09
C GLY A 20 6.05 -8.50 -5.09
N GLY A 21 6.21 -7.18 -4.91
CA GLY A 21 7.03 -6.36 -5.78
C GLY A 21 8.51 -6.71 -5.69
N ASN A 22 9.21 -6.73 -6.83
CA ASN A 22 10.64 -6.99 -6.91
C ASN A 22 11.43 -5.74 -6.48
N ARG A 23 11.80 -5.69 -5.20
CA ARG A 23 12.57 -4.57 -4.62
C ARG A 23 14.06 -4.85 -4.73
N GLU A 24 14.65 -4.62 -5.88
CA GLU A 24 16.05 -4.93 -6.18
C GLU A 24 17.02 -4.37 -5.15
N ARG A 25 16.80 -3.14 -4.67
CA ARG A 25 17.65 -2.52 -3.65
C ARG A 25 17.71 -3.34 -2.36
N ASP A 26 16.58 -3.93 -1.94
CA ASP A 26 16.52 -4.76 -0.73
C ASP A 26 17.36 -6.04 -0.94
N LEU A 27 17.34 -6.61 -2.14
CA LEU A 27 18.17 -7.75 -2.51
C LEU A 27 19.67 -7.39 -2.53
N TYR A 28 20.04 -6.24 -3.12
CA TYR A 28 21.44 -5.79 -3.18
C TYR A 28 21.98 -5.45 -1.79
N THR A 29 21.21 -4.83 -0.93
CA THR A 29 21.65 -4.45 0.42
C THR A 29 21.59 -5.62 1.42
N GLY A 30 20.91 -6.73 1.09
CA GLY A 30 20.68 -7.84 1.99
C GLY A 30 19.54 -7.58 2.99
N PHE A 31 18.74 -6.54 2.77
CA PHE A 31 17.53 -6.25 3.54
C PHE A 31 16.40 -7.16 3.05
N THR A 32 16.58 -8.44 3.28
CA THR A 32 15.65 -9.52 2.91
C THR A 32 15.03 -10.13 4.16
N ILE A 33 13.98 -10.93 3.99
CA ILE A 33 13.41 -11.72 5.07
C ILE A 33 13.70 -13.21 4.76
N PRO A 34 14.48 -13.91 5.60
CA PRO A 34 15.27 -13.38 6.72
C PRO A 34 16.39 -12.43 6.27
N MET A 35 16.76 -11.50 7.17
CA MET A 35 17.78 -10.48 6.87
C MET A 35 19.16 -11.13 6.70
N LYS A 36 19.83 -10.84 5.57
CA LYS A 36 21.19 -11.29 5.28
C LYS A 36 22.19 -10.19 5.61
N LEU A 37 22.92 -10.34 6.70
CA LEU A 37 23.96 -9.38 7.07
C LEU A 37 25.16 -9.51 6.11
N LYS A 38 25.38 -8.48 5.30
CA LYS A 38 26.55 -8.31 4.47
C LYS A 38 27.57 -7.44 5.18
N LEU A 39 28.85 -7.53 4.82
CA LEU A 39 29.92 -6.71 5.42
C LEU A 39 29.58 -5.22 5.38
N ASN A 40 29.02 -4.73 4.27
CA ASN A 40 28.60 -3.35 4.12
C ASN A 40 27.47 -2.96 5.10
N SER A 41 26.56 -3.89 5.40
CA SER A 41 25.50 -3.67 6.41
C SER A 41 26.08 -3.52 7.81
N VAL A 42 27.05 -4.37 8.16
CA VAL A 42 27.74 -4.30 9.44
C VAL A 42 28.51 -2.97 9.58
N LEU A 43 29.27 -2.58 8.55
CA LEU A 43 29.95 -1.29 8.52
C LEU A 43 28.99 -0.11 8.65
N SER A 44 27.84 -0.18 7.96
CA SER A 44 26.80 0.84 8.11
C SER A 44 26.25 0.93 9.53
N PHE A 45 26.02 -0.19 10.23
CA PHE A 45 25.59 -0.18 11.63
C PHE A 45 26.65 0.46 12.54
N MET A 46 27.92 0.17 12.31
CA MET A 46 29.02 0.78 13.05
C MET A 46 29.09 2.30 12.86
N LEU A 47 28.76 2.80 11.67
CA LEU A 47 28.74 4.24 11.37
C LEU A 47 27.48 4.95 11.91
N HIS A 48 26.48 4.19 12.38
CA HIS A 48 25.24 4.73 12.95
C HIS A 48 25.03 4.24 14.40
N PRO A 49 25.94 4.55 15.33
CA PRO A 49 25.94 3.98 16.68
C PRO A 49 24.66 4.26 17.47
N LYS A 50 24.08 5.46 17.30
CA LYS A 50 22.80 5.81 17.94
C LYS A 50 21.69 4.84 17.55
N TRP A 51 21.57 4.53 16.26
CA TRP A 51 20.58 3.58 15.75
C TRP A 51 20.86 2.17 16.29
N ALA A 52 22.11 1.75 16.29
CA ALA A 52 22.49 0.44 16.80
C ALA A 52 22.16 0.29 18.29
N VAL A 53 22.48 1.30 19.13
CA VAL A 53 22.13 1.31 20.54
C VAL A 53 20.61 1.25 20.73
N ASP A 54 19.85 2.07 20.00
CA ASP A 54 18.39 2.06 20.07
C ASP A 54 17.82 0.68 19.68
N TYR A 55 18.36 0.04 18.65
CA TYR A 55 17.93 -1.29 18.22
C TYR A 55 18.14 -2.39 19.27
N PHE A 56 19.25 -2.33 20.02
CA PHE A 56 19.57 -3.34 21.04
C PHE A 56 18.98 -3.06 22.42
N THR A 57 18.67 -1.80 22.73
CA THR A 57 18.23 -1.40 24.07
C THR A 57 16.73 -1.16 24.17
N LYS A 58 16.06 -0.86 23.07
CA LYS A 58 14.61 -0.64 23.07
C LYS A 58 13.81 -1.94 22.88
N PRO A 59 12.53 -1.96 23.30
CA PRO A 59 11.65 -3.09 23.03
C PRO A 59 11.66 -3.47 21.55
N LYS A 60 11.68 -4.77 21.28
CA LYS A 60 11.65 -5.26 19.90
C LYS A 60 10.36 -4.82 19.22
N TRP A 61 10.52 -4.43 17.98
CA TRP A 61 9.41 -4.03 17.14
C TRP A 61 8.54 -5.24 16.79
N GLU A 62 7.25 -5.14 17.00
CA GLU A 62 6.28 -6.18 16.71
C GLU A 62 5.21 -5.64 15.74
N LEU A 63 4.73 -6.49 14.84
CA LEU A 63 3.57 -6.20 14.00
C LEU A 63 2.30 -6.61 14.75
N SER A 64 1.80 -5.72 15.62
CA SER A 64 0.70 -6.02 16.55
C SER A 64 -0.55 -6.57 15.87
N ASN A 65 -0.86 -6.12 14.64
CA ASN A 65 -2.01 -6.59 13.88
C ASN A 65 -1.85 -8.01 13.31
N LEU A 66 -0.62 -8.55 13.28
CA LEU A 66 -0.32 -9.87 12.76
C LEU A 66 0.02 -10.88 13.88
N LYS A 67 0.18 -10.41 15.11
CA LYS A 67 0.63 -11.22 16.24
C LYS A 67 -0.21 -12.48 16.45
N ASP A 68 -1.52 -12.37 16.35
CA ASP A 68 -2.47 -13.46 16.59
C ASP A 68 -2.50 -14.49 15.44
N HIS A 69 -1.85 -14.19 14.33
CA HIS A 69 -1.79 -15.03 13.13
C HIS A 69 -0.42 -15.68 12.91
N ILE A 70 0.55 -15.36 13.76
CA ILE A 70 1.92 -15.89 13.69
C ILE A 70 2.07 -17.00 14.73
N ASN A 71 2.45 -18.20 14.28
CA ASN A 71 2.66 -19.34 15.16
C ASN A 71 3.76 -19.07 16.21
N GLU A 72 3.48 -19.38 17.49
CA GLU A 72 4.44 -19.29 18.57
C GLU A 72 5.65 -20.19 18.28
N GLY A 73 6.85 -19.62 18.40
CA GLY A 73 8.12 -20.35 18.26
C GLY A 73 8.90 -20.14 16.98
N THR A 74 8.34 -19.46 15.99
CA THR A 74 9.06 -19.07 14.77
C THR A 74 9.67 -17.67 14.93
N THR A 75 10.88 -17.46 14.40
CA THR A 75 11.49 -16.12 14.43
C THR A 75 10.59 -15.17 13.65
N VAL A 76 10.06 -14.14 14.33
CA VAL A 76 9.06 -13.16 13.81
C VAL A 76 9.34 -12.70 12.36
N MET A 77 10.61 -12.57 11.99
CA MET A 77 11.00 -12.10 10.65
C MET A 77 10.83 -13.14 9.54
N THR A 78 11.09 -14.42 9.79
CA THR A 78 10.93 -15.47 8.77
C THR A 78 9.44 -15.71 8.50
N THR A 79 8.64 -15.73 9.54
CA THR A 79 7.19 -15.93 9.47
C THR A 79 6.47 -14.76 8.79
N ILE A 80 6.96 -13.51 8.95
CA ILE A 80 6.34 -12.33 8.30
C ILE A 80 6.49 -12.40 6.79
N GLY A 81 7.65 -12.79 6.26
CA GLY A 81 7.86 -12.91 4.81
C GLY A 81 7.00 -13.99 4.19
N ASP A 82 6.97 -15.14 4.82
CA ASP A 82 6.16 -16.28 4.40
C ASP A 82 4.66 -15.94 4.52
N TYR A 83 4.26 -15.32 5.64
CA TYR A 83 2.89 -14.84 5.85
C TYR A 83 2.43 -13.85 4.79
N PHE A 84 3.23 -12.83 4.46
CA PHE A 84 2.87 -11.90 3.40
C PHE A 84 2.77 -12.56 2.02
N THR A 85 3.60 -13.57 1.75
CA THR A 85 3.55 -14.31 0.49
C THR A 85 2.33 -15.21 0.40
N GLU A 86 1.95 -15.85 1.50
CA GLU A 86 0.80 -16.74 1.58
C GLU A 86 -0.54 -15.99 1.68
N MET A 87 -0.54 -14.80 2.30
CA MET A 87 -1.75 -13.99 2.52
C MET A 87 -2.10 -13.06 1.38
N LEU A 88 -1.20 -12.87 0.39
CA LEU A 88 -1.55 -12.13 -0.82
C LEU A 88 -2.53 -12.94 -1.66
N ASP A 89 -3.75 -12.47 -1.76
CA ASP A 89 -4.78 -13.11 -2.58
C ASP A 89 -4.63 -12.71 -4.06
N ASN A 90 -4.01 -13.60 -4.82
CA ASN A 90 -3.82 -13.43 -6.26
C ASN A 90 -5.12 -13.64 -7.05
N SER A 91 -6.16 -14.15 -6.41
CA SER A 91 -7.44 -14.47 -7.04
C SER A 91 -8.51 -13.39 -6.84
N MET A 92 -8.20 -12.32 -6.08
CA MET A 92 -9.13 -11.23 -5.82
C MET A 92 -9.72 -10.67 -7.11
N SER A 93 -11.03 -10.68 -7.19
CA SER A 93 -11.81 -10.23 -8.34
C SER A 93 -12.66 -8.99 -7.99
N TRP A 94 -13.24 -8.35 -9.01
CA TRP A 94 -14.20 -7.25 -8.80
C TRP A 94 -15.43 -7.67 -7.98
N LYS A 95 -15.79 -8.96 -8.03
CA LYS A 95 -16.87 -9.50 -7.22
C LYS A 95 -16.53 -9.53 -5.74
N ASP A 96 -15.29 -9.82 -5.41
CA ASP A 96 -14.82 -9.80 -4.02
C ASP A 96 -14.78 -8.38 -3.48
N VAL A 97 -14.31 -7.41 -4.29
CA VAL A 97 -14.33 -5.99 -3.95
C VAL A 97 -15.77 -5.51 -3.70
N GLU A 98 -16.72 -5.89 -4.56
CA GLU A 98 -18.15 -5.59 -4.38
C GLU A 98 -18.70 -6.17 -3.06
N ASN A 99 -18.35 -7.41 -2.74
CA ASN A 99 -18.79 -8.07 -1.51
C ASN A 99 -18.21 -7.38 -0.27
N ILE A 100 -16.91 -7.02 -0.30
CA ILE A 100 -16.26 -6.27 0.79
C ILE A 100 -16.93 -4.92 0.99
N ASN A 101 -17.22 -4.19 -0.10
CA ASN A 101 -17.93 -2.90 -0.02
C ASN A 101 -19.33 -3.05 0.61
N LYS A 102 -20.09 -4.03 0.18
CA LYS A 102 -21.44 -4.33 0.73
C LYS A 102 -21.37 -4.68 2.22
N GLU A 103 -20.41 -5.51 2.61
CA GLU A 103 -20.20 -5.87 4.01
C GLU A 103 -19.75 -4.65 4.83
N TRP A 104 -18.86 -3.82 4.29
CA TRP A 104 -18.40 -2.61 4.96
C TRP A 104 -19.55 -1.61 5.20
N GLY A 105 -20.30 -1.27 4.18
CA GLY A 105 -21.50 -0.45 4.24
C GLY A 105 -21.29 1.03 4.62
N ARG A 106 -20.05 1.55 4.53
CA ARG A 106 -19.66 2.94 4.79
C ARG A 106 -18.79 3.45 3.65
N GLN A 107 -18.06 4.57 3.84
CA GLN A 107 -17.13 5.10 2.84
C GLN A 107 -16.05 4.05 2.47
N PHE A 108 -15.94 3.77 1.18
CA PHE A 108 -15.10 2.70 0.67
C PHE A 108 -14.23 3.19 -0.48
N ALA A 109 -12.92 3.09 -0.33
CA ALA A 109 -11.96 3.48 -1.34
C ALA A 109 -11.25 2.25 -1.94
N ILE A 110 -10.94 2.29 -3.23
CA ILE A 110 -10.10 1.29 -3.89
C ILE A 110 -8.76 1.95 -4.22
N LYS A 111 -7.66 1.39 -3.68
CA LYS A 111 -6.31 1.89 -3.86
C LYS A 111 -5.53 1.04 -4.86
N GLY A 112 -4.82 1.70 -5.78
CA GLY A 112 -4.03 1.02 -6.81
C GLY A 112 -4.70 1.04 -8.19
N VAL A 113 -5.65 1.96 -8.39
CA VAL A 113 -6.36 2.12 -9.66
C VAL A 113 -5.52 3.00 -10.60
N MET A 114 -5.07 2.42 -11.73
CA MET A 114 -4.18 3.08 -12.69
C MET A 114 -4.73 3.07 -14.12
N SER A 115 -5.96 2.64 -14.33
CA SER A 115 -6.60 2.67 -15.63
C SER A 115 -8.01 3.27 -15.57
N VAL A 116 -8.44 3.88 -16.67
CA VAL A 116 -9.81 4.40 -16.82
C VAL A 116 -10.85 3.28 -16.72
N ASP A 117 -10.53 2.10 -17.27
CA ASP A 117 -11.46 0.96 -17.24
C ASP A 117 -11.68 0.45 -15.83
N ASP A 118 -10.62 0.37 -15.02
CA ASP A 118 -10.74 -0.03 -13.60
C ASP A 118 -11.40 1.08 -12.76
N ALA A 119 -11.16 2.35 -13.09
CA ALA A 119 -11.87 3.46 -12.45
C ALA A 119 -13.39 3.40 -12.69
N LYS A 120 -13.82 3.05 -13.90
CA LYS A 120 -15.26 2.83 -14.22
C LYS A 120 -15.83 1.65 -13.44
N LYS A 121 -15.10 0.52 -13.38
CA LYS A 121 -15.53 -0.64 -12.58
C LYS A 121 -15.60 -0.31 -11.08
N ALA A 122 -14.71 0.55 -10.57
CA ALA A 122 -14.78 1.03 -9.18
C ALA A 122 -16.10 1.78 -8.90
N VAL A 123 -16.55 2.60 -9.84
CA VAL A 123 -17.88 3.24 -9.79
C VAL A 123 -18.99 2.19 -9.79
N ASP A 124 -18.91 1.21 -10.70
CA ASP A 124 -19.94 0.16 -10.86
C ASP A 124 -20.11 -0.71 -9.60
N VAL A 125 -19.02 -0.98 -8.86
CA VAL A 125 -19.08 -1.71 -7.58
C VAL A 125 -19.46 -0.82 -6.40
N GLY A 126 -19.77 0.46 -6.63
CA GLY A 126 -20.27 1.40 -5.63
C GLY A 126 -19.20 1.93 -4.68
N ALA A 127 -17.93 1.97 -5.09
CA ALA A 127 -16.90 2.64 -4.30
C ALA A 127 -17.18 4.14 -4.19
N SER A 128 -16.85 4.75 -3.05
CA SER A 128 -17.01 6.19 -2.82
C SER A 128 -15.78 6.99 -3.22
N ALA A 129 -14.62 6.34 -3.28
CA ALA A 129 -13.36 6.95 -3.71
C ALA A 129 -12.44 5.95 -4.42
N ILE A 130 -11.55 6.46 -5.25
CA ILE A 130 -10.40 5.72 -5.76
C ILE A 130 -9.11 6.46 -5.45
N MET A 131 -8.05 5.69 -5.18
CA MET A 131 -6.70 6.23 -5.05
C MET A 131 -5.91 5.82 -6.29
N VAL A 132 -5.59 6.81 -7.13
CA VAL A 132 -4.73 6.65 -8.30
C VAL A 132 -3.31 6.48 -7.79
N SER A 133 -2.82 5.26 -7.81
CA SER A 133 -1.57 4.85 -7.17
C SER A 133 -0.93 3.69 -7.91
N ASN A 134 0.38 3.74 -8.10
CA ASN A 134 1.22 2.64 -8.54
C ASN A 134 2.13 2.11 -7.40
N HIS A 135 1.71 2.32 -6.14
CA HIS A 135 2.47 1.91 -4.95
C HIS A 135 3.89 2.52 -4.87
N GLY A 136 4.07 3.71 -5.46
CA GLY A 136 5.38 4.36 -5.56
C GLY A 136 6.36 3.62 -6.49
N GLY A 137 5.86 2.90 -7.50
CA GLY A 137 6.64 2.04 -8.39
C GLY A 137 7.23 0.81 -7.71
N ARG A 138 6.75 0.45 -6.52
CA ARG A 138 7.31 -0.65 -5.71
C ARG A 138 6.65 -2.01 -5.97
N GLN A 139 5.54 -2.02 -6.70
CA GLN A 139 4.84 -3.24 -7.12
C GLN A 139 5.09 -3.51 -8.60
N LEU A 140 4.42 -2.86 -9.52
CA LEU A 140 4.70 -2.95 -10.94
C LEU A 140 5.65 -1.83 -11.35
N ASP A 141 6.91 -2.15 -11.55
CA ASP A 141 7.87 -1.22 -12.13
C ASP A 141 7.55 -1.00 -13.62
N GLY A 142 7.79 0.20 -14.11
CA GLY A 142 7.47 0.57 -15.49
C GLY A 142 6.01 0.98 -15.74
N SER A 143 5.14 0.97 -14.73
CA SER A 143 3.82 1.60 -14.86
C SER A 143 3.93 3.13 -14.93
N ARG A 144 2.93 3.80 -15.55
CA ARG A 144 2.87 5.28 -15.58
C ARG A 144 2.85 5.84 -14.16
N SER A 145 3.31 7.08 -14.00
CA SER A 145 3.15 7.74 -12.72
C SER A 145 1.66 8.02 -12.44
N PRO A 146 1.24 8.00 -11.16
CA PRO A 146 -0.15 8.35 -10.81
C PRO A 146 -0.54 9.74 -11.29
N PHE A 147 0.38 10.69 -11.27
CA PHE A 147 0.13 12.05 -11.71
C PHE A 147 -0.13 12.13 -13.23
N ASP A 148 0.60 11.36 -14.05
CA ASP A 148 0.40 11.32 -15.51
C ASP A 148 -0.90 10.61 -15.90
N GLN A 149 -1.42 9.74 -15.04
CA GLN A 149 -2.67 9.02 -15.26
C GLN A 149 -3.89 9.78 -14.72
N LEU A 150 -3.68 10.75 -13.83
CA LEU A 150 -4.72 11.42 -13.05
C LEU A 150 -5.78 12.08 -13.92
N ALA A 151 -5.37 12.89 -14.89
CA ALA A 151 -6.30 13.65 -15.72
C ALA A 151 -7.28 12.75 -16.49
N GLU A 152 -6.79 11.68 -17.13
CA GLU A 152 -7.61 10.72 -17.87
C GLU A 152 -8.65 10.03 -16.97
N ILE A 153 -8.27 9.71 -15.72
CA ILE A 153 -9.18 9.09 -14.75
C ILE A 153 -10.20 10.11 -14.24
N VAL A 154 -9.78 11.33 -13.92
CA VAL A 154 -10.70 12.39 -13.48
C VAL A 154 -11.71 12.72 -14.55
N ASP A 155 -11.29 12.86 -15.81
CA ASP A 155 -12.19 13.11 -16.93
C ASP A 155 -13.25 12.00 -17.11
N ALA A 156 -12.89 10.77 -16.79
CA ALA A 156 -13.78 9.62 -16.96
C ALA A 156 -14.78 9.41 -15.81
N VAL A 157 -14.39 9.71 -14.57
CA VAL A 157 -15.18 9.33 -13.38
C VAL A 157 -15.21 10.38 -12.26
N GLY A 158 -14.52 11.51 -12.40
CA GLY A 158 -14.40 12.50 -11.35
C GLY A 158 -15.70 13.22 -10.94
N ASP A 159 -16.75 13.11 -11.76
CA ASP A 159 -18.11 13.57 -11.47
C ASP A 159 -18.94 12.54 -10.66
N LYS A 160 -18.47 11.30 -10.54
CA LYS A 160 -19.18 10.16 -9.93
C LYS A 160 -18.55 9.67 -8.64
N ILE A 161 -17.25 9.83 -8.49
CA ILE A 161 -16.48 9.26 -7.39
C ILE A 161 -15.32 10.19 -7.02
N ASP A 162 -14.94 10.24 -5.74
CA ASP A 162 -13.79 11.01 -5.32
C ASP A 162 -12.48 10.38 -5.84
N VAL A 163 -11.66 11.19 -6.52
CA VAL A 163 -10.36 10.76 -7.05
C VAL A 163 -9.25 11.33 -6.18
N ILE A 164 -8.43 10.46 -5.62
CA ILE A 164 -7.29 10.80 -4.74
C ILE A 164 -6.00 10.50 -5.48
N CYS A 165 -5.10 11.48 -5.60
CA CYS A 165 -3.78 11.27 -6.20
C CYS A 165 -2.79 10.80 -5.14
N GLU A 166 -2.18 9.62 -5.32
CA GLU A 166 -1.17 9.10 -4.42
C GLU A 166 0.16 8.83 -5.13
N GLY A 167 1.24 9.20 -4.47
CA GLY A 167 2.58 8.87 -4.89
C GLY A 167 3.40 10.09 -5.30
N GLY A 168 4.60 10.21 -4.75
CA GLY A 168 5.54 11.28 -5.08
C GLY A 168 5.16 12.67 -4.59
N ILE A 169 4.11 12.83 -3.80
CA ILE A 169 3.70 14.11 -3.22
C ILE A 169 4.66 14.51 -2.11
N ARG A 170 5.45 15.56 -2.34
CA ARG A 170 6.51 16.03 -1.41
C ARG A 170 6.45 17.51 -1.09
N ARG A 171 5.66 18.28 -1.80
CA ARG A 171 5.59 19.75 -1.70
C ARG A 171 4.16 20.22 -1.93
N GLY A 172 3.79 21.37 -1.36
CA GLY A 172 2.48 21.99 -1.58
C GLY A 172 2.18 22.26 -3.06
N THR A 173 3.21 22.55 -3.88
CA THR A 173 3.04 22.71 -5.33
C THR A 173 2.60 21.43 -6.02
N HIS A 174 2.99 20.25 -5.52
CA HIS A 174 2.50 18.96 -6.06
C HIS A 174 1.02 18.76 -5.74
N VAL A 175 0.62 19.12 -4.53
CA VAL A 175 -0.81 19.09 -4.11
C VAL A 175 -1.62 20.02 -5.02
N LEU A 176 -1.21 21.28 -5.17
CA LEU A 176 -1.93 22.25 -6.02
C LEU A 176 -2.07 21.76 -7.46
N LYS A 177 -1.04 21.17 -8.04
CA LYS A 177 -1.11 20.60 -9.40
C LYS A 177 -2.11 19.46 -9.51
N ALA A 178 -2.11 18.54 -8.54
CA ALA A 178 -3.05 17.41 -8.55
C ALA A 178 -4.49 17.90 -8.37
N LEU A 179 -4.74 18.83 -7.44
CA LEU A 179 -6.06 19.45 -7.26
C LEU A 179 -6.52 20.21 -8.50
N SER A 180 -5.60 20.91 -9.19
CA SER A 180 -5.91 21.62 -10.45
C SER A 180 -6.28 20.67 -11.59
N LEU A 181 -5.84 19.41 -11.55
CA LEU A 181 -6.26 18.36 -12.48
C LEU A 181 -7.56 17.66 -12.04
N GLY A 182 -8.19 18.10 -10.95
CA GLY A 182 -9.47 17.59 -10.47
C GLY A 182 -9.37 16.50 -9.41
N ALA A 183 -8.17 16.19 -8.88
CA ALA A 183 -8.09 15.36 -7.68
C ALA A 183 -8.82 16.03 -6.52
N LYS A 184 -9.52 15.25 -5.70
CA LYS A 184 -10.21 15.72 -4.51
C LYS A 184 -9.25 15.89 -3.32
N ALA A 185 -8.25 15.02 -3.27
CA ALA A 185 -7.21 15.01 -2.24
C ALA A 185 -5.91 14.39 -2.77
N CYS A 186 -4.85 14.49 -1.96
CA CYS A 186 -3.56 13.85 -2.20
C CYS A 186 -3.14 13.03 -0.97
N SER A 187 -2.45 11.94 -1.25
CA SER A 187 -1.85 11.09 -0.24
C SER A 187 -0.33 10.98 -0.45
#